data_ce9777ce58e92f4f94d079f42d3301be
#
_entry.id   ce9777ce58e92f4f94d079f42d3301be
#
_cell.length_a   1.000
_cell.length_b   1.000
_cell.length_c   1.000
_cell.angle_alpha   90.00
_cell.angle_beta   90.00
_cell.angle_gamma   90.00
#
_symmetry.space_group_name_H-M   'P 1'
#
loop_
_entity.id
_entity.type
_entity.pdbx_description
1 polymer ?
#
loop_
_entity_poly.entity_id
_entity_poly.type
_entity_poly.pdbx_seq_one_letter_code
_entity_poly.pdbx_strand_id
1 'polypeptide(L)'
;MKHKGNSLNTLIGSIALMFVLSVSAVSASIPSFVSDGTGLYASNSALVINVSDSADIAVVHLDNGLDAGLDVGMTASVYRGVEKIGTVILVATEQYQSAALILELNESRVIEAGDYVQLNTFRNS
;
A
#
# COMPACT_ATOMS: atom_id res chain seq x y z
N MET A 1 -50.71 -1.82 16.32
CA MET A 1 -50.41 -2.18 15.80
C MET A 1 -49.29 -2.04 14.99
N LYS A 2 -49.09 -1.86 14.13
CA LYS A 2 -48.14 -1.73 13.39
C LYS A 2 -46.98 -1.01 13.79
N HIS A 3 -47.07 -0.05 14.32
CA HIS A 3 -46.04 0.78 14.61
C HIS A 3 -44.94 0.10 15.29
N LYS A 4 -45.24 -0.84 15.94
CA LYS A 4 -44.26 -1.45 16.66
C LYS A 4 -43.28 -1.90 15.77
N GLY A 5 -43.53 -2.26 14.67
CA GLY A 5 -42.58 -2.87 13.78
C GLY A 5 -41.56 -1.83 13.49
N ASN A 6 -41.91 -0.68 13.41
CA ASN A 6 -41.00 0.33 13.09
C ASN A 6 -39.90 0.47 14.06
N SER A 7 -40.23 0.45 15.24
CA SER A 7 -39.22 0.71 16.20
C SER A 7 -38.19 -0.37 16.06
N LEU A 8 -38.57 -1.48 15.70
CA LEU A 8 -37.63 -2.54 15.59
C LEU A 8 -36.67 -2.23 14.57
N ASN A 9 -37.09 -1.80 13.50
CA ASN A 9 -36.22 -1.50 12.46
C ASN A 9 -35.15 -0.55 12.87
N THR A 10 -35.51 0.39 13.54
CA THR A 10 -34.55 1.38 13.89
C THR A 10 -33.48 0.74 14.69
N LEU A 11 -33.81 -0.12 15.50
CA LEU A 11 -32.86 -0.71 16.34
C LEU A 11 -31.88 -1.46 15.56
N ILE A 12 -32.31 -2.16 14.68
CA ILE A 12 -31.47 -2.95 13.90
C ILE A 12 -30.48 -2.08 13.23
N GLY A 13 -30.91 -1.00 12.77
CA GLY A 13 -30.03 -0.12 12.09
C GLY A 13 -28.87 0.25 12.95
N SER A 14 -29.16 0.59 14.13
CA SER A 14 -28.10 1.07 14.95
C SER A 14 -27.12 -0.01 15.21
N ILE A 15 -27.54 -1.13 15.34
CA ILE A 15 -26.66 -2.19 15.61
C ILE A 15 -25.68 -2.33 14.53
N ALA A 16 -26.14 -2.31 13.39
CA ALA A 16 -25.28 -2.47 12.30
C ALA A 16 -24.14 -1.50 12.39
N LEU A 17 -24.40 -0.38 12.78
CA LEU A 17 -23.43 0.60 12.86
C LEU A 17 -22.31 0.21 13.67
N MET A 18 -22.57 -0.26 14.76
CA MET A 18 -21.58 -0.57 15.62
C MET A 18 -20.54 -1.49 15.11
N PHE A 19 -20.91 -2.44 14.48
CA PHE A 19 -20.01 -3.35 14.04
C PHE A 19 -18.92 -2.73 13.30
N VAL A 20 -19.25 -2.08 12.40
CA VAL A 20 -18.38 -1.47 11.59
C VAL A 20 -17.29 -0.84 12.31
N LEU A 21 -17.56 -0.10 13.17
CA LEU A 21 -16.62 0.56 13.92
C LEU A 21 -15.59 -0.28 14.53
N SER A 22 -15.99 -1.12 15.26
CA SER A 22 -15.08 -1.89 16.00
C SER A 22 -14.07 -2.47 15.11
N VAL A 23 -14.46 -2.93 14.09
CA VAL A 23 -13.60 -3.52 13.22
C VAL A 23 -12.46 -2.71 12.82
N SER A 24 -12.73 -1.69 12.25
CA SER A 24 -11.72 -0.85 11.81
C SER A 24 -10.73 -0.53 12.85
N ALA A 25 -11.15 -0.14 13.86
CA ALA A 25 -10.29 0.28 14.89
C ALA A 25 -9.23 -0.70 15.10
N VAL A 26 -9.56 -1.79 15.27
CA VAL A 26 -8.66 -2.74 15.52
C VAL A 26 -7.57 -2.92 14.62
N SER A 27 -7.87 -3.34 13.60
CA SER A 27 -6.88 -3.60 12.73
C SER A 27 -5.88 -2.55 12.66
N ALA A 28 -6.26 -1.48 12.59
CA ALA A 28 -5.36 -0.43 12.45
C ALA A 28 -4.24 -0.40 13.36
N SER A 29 -4.52 -0.31 14.50
CA SER A 29 -3.51 -0.13 15.42
C SER A 29 -2.45 -1.10 15.47
N ILE A 30 -2.77 -2.22 15.52
CA ILE A 30 -1.83 -3.12 15.68
C ILE A 30 -0.64 -3.04 15.01
N PRO A 31 -0.63 -3.09 13.89
CA PRO A 31 0.50 -3.16 13.16
C PRO A 31 1.53 -2.18 13.50
N SER A 32 1.12 -1.14 13.74
CA SER A 32 2.02 -0.17 14.02
C SER A 32 3.19 -0.53 14.80
N PHE A 33 2.99 -0.96 15.88
CA PHE A 33 4.01 -1.06 16.73
C PHE A 33 4.95 -2.01 16.27
N VAL A 34 4.47 -2.85 15.76
CA VAL A 34 5.24 -3.86 15.42
C VAL A 34 6.14 -3.32 14.44
N SER A 35 5.66 -2.49 13.74
CA SER A 35 6.39 -1.94 12.74
C SER A 35 7.73 -1.53 13.19
N ASP A 36 7.91 -1.27 14.34
CA ASP A 36 9.15 -0.86 14.75
C ASP A 36 10.20 -1.75 14.34
N GLY A 37 10.21 -2.82 14.88
CA GLY A 37 11.24 -3.70 14.61
C GLY A 37 11.28 -3.86 13.15
N THR A 38 10.19 -3.96 12.56
CA THR A 38 10.16 -4.17 11.18
C THR A 38 10.68 -2.99 10.48
N GLY A 39 10.60 -1.90 11.09
CA GLY A 39 11.04 -0.71 10.43
C GLY A 39 12.42 -0.95 9.89
N LEU A 40 13.19 -1.68 10.56
CA LEU A 40 14.53 -1.90 10.15
C LEU A 40 14.56 -2.79 8.97
N TYR A 41 13.72 -3.72 8.95
CA TYR A 41 13.78 -4.62 7.86
C TYR A 41 13.11 -4.01 6.69
N ALA A 42 12.30 -3.05 6.92
CA ALA A 42 11.57 -2.45 5.84
C ALA A 42 12.45 -1.47 5.09
N SER A 43 13.69 -1.37 5.48
CA SER A 43 14.57 -0.46 4.80
C SER A 43 14.64 -0.81 3.33
N ASN A 44 14.66 0.19 2.49
CA ASN A 44 14.77 0.03 1.08
C ASN A 44 13.57 -0.70 0.47
N SER A 45 12.48 -0.71 1.16
CA SER A 45 11.30 -1.38 0.62
C SER A 45 10.02 -0.62 0.91
N ALA A 46 8.98 -0.97 0.25
CA ALA A 46 7.68 -0.34 0.43
C ALA A 46 6.61 -1.24 -0.16
N LEU A 47 5.36 -0.88 0.06
CA LEU A 47 4.28 -1.64 -0.54
C LEU A 47 3.55 -0.68 -1.47
N VAL A 48 2.98 -1.18 -2.51
CA VAL A 48 2.23 -0.37 -3.45
C VAL A 48 0.89 -0.06 -2.80
N ILE A 49 0.55 1.21 -2.72
CA ILE A 49 -0.70 1.61 -2.15
C ILE A 49 -1.75 1.58 -3.25
N ASN A 50 -1.42 2.13 -4.38
CA ASN A 50 -2.30 2.05 -5.51
C ASN A 50 -1.57 2.49 -6.76
N VAL A 51 -2.18 2.29 -7.89
CA VAL A 51 -1.58 2.67 -9.16
C VAL A 51 -2.61 3.55 -9.85
N SER A 52 -2.23 4.77 -10.16
CA SER A 52 -3.16 5.66 -10.82
C SER A 52 -2.78 5.78 -12.29
N ASP A 53 -3.76 5.73 -13.14
CA ASP A 53 -3.52 5.77 -14.54
C ASP A 53 -4.09 7.02 -15.07
N SER A 54 -3.31 7.86 -15.62
CA SER A 54 -3.81 9.09 -16.08
C SER A 54 -3.16 9.37 -17.40
N ALA A 55 -3.89 9.65 -18.36
CA ALA A 55 -3.38 9.94 -19.67
C ALA A 55 -2.65 8.68 -20.09
N ASP A 56 -1.46 8.71 -20.39
CA ASP A 56 -0.78 7.52 -20.78
C ASP A 56 0.25 7.12 -19.76
N ILE A 57 0.17 7.66 -18.60
CA ILE A 57 1.17 7.40 -17.62
C ILE A 57 0.58 6.72 -16.38
N ALA A 58 1.18 5.66 -15.96
CA ALA A 58 0.73 4.99 -14.76
C ALA A 58 1.71 5.32 -13.66
N VAL A 59 1.21 5.85 -12.56
CA VAL A 59 2.04 6.20 -11.43
C VAL A 59 1.78 5.23 -10.29
N VAL A 60 2.83 4.65 -9.77
CA VAL A 60 2.72 3.69 -8.68
C VAL A 60 2.97 4.44 -7.39
N HIS A 61 2.02 4.40 -6.47
CA HIS A 61 2.16 5.11 -5.21
C HIS A 61 2.60 4.13 -4.12
N LEU A 62 3.62 4.52 -3.38
CA LEU A 62 4.21 3.64 -2.38
C LEU A 62 4.03 4.18 -0.97
N ASP A 63 3.97 3.30 -0.01
CA ASP A 63 3.73 3.68 1.35
C ASP A 63 5.00 3.99 2.15
N ASN A 64 6.07 4.24 1.50
CA ASN A 64 7.30 4.59 2.18
C ASN A 64 8.09 5.53 1.29
N GLY A 65 9.03 6.20 1.85
CA GLY A 65 9.79 7.16 1.08
C GLY A 65 11.19 7.34 1.63
N LEU A 66 11.60 8.58 1.82
CA LEU A 66 12.94 8.86 2.28
C LEU A 66 13.29 8.13 3.57
N ASP A 67 12.33 7.97 4.43
CA ASP A 67 12.60 7.32 5.69
C ASP A 67 13.07 5.88 5.48
N ALA A 68 12.72 5.27 4.42
CA ALA A 68 13.13 3.91 4.14
C ALA A 68 14.27 3.88 3.12
N GLY A 69 14.80 5.02 2.78
CA GLY A 69 15.89 5.05 1.83
C GLY A 69 15.50 5.17 0.37
N LEU A 70 14.22 5.40 0.11
CA LEU A 70 13.77 5.51 -1.26
C LEU A 70 13.94 6.92 -1.74
N ASP A 71 14.74 7.13 -2.72
CA ASP A 71 14.98 8.48 -3.21
C ASP A 71 14.78 8.55 -4.71
N VAL A 72 14.58 9.74 -5.20
CA VAL A 72 14.33 9.99 -6.61
C VAL A 72 15.48 9.45 -7.46
N GLY A 73 15.14 8.85 -8.54
CA GLY A 73 16.14 8.32 -9.45
C GLY A 73 16.53 6.88 -9.22
N MET A 74 16.12 6.35 -8.09
CA MET A 74 16.48 4.98 -7.79
C MET A 74 15.48 4.04 -8.46
N THR A 75 15.94 2.87 -8.83
CA THR A 75 15.04 1.90 -9.43
C THR A 75 14.72 0.83 -8.40
N ALA A 76 13.60 0.22 -8.55
CA ALA A 76 13.17 -0.81 -7.62
C ALA A 76 12.45 -1.92 -8.35
N SER A 77 12.46 -3.10 -7.79
CA SER A 77 11.79 -4.23 -8.38
C SER A 77 10.48 -4.45 -7.62
N VAL A 78 9.46 -4.85 -8.33
CA VAL A 78 8.16 -5.08 -7.73
C VAL A 78 7.87 -6.57 -7.74
N TYR A 79 7.45 -7.08 -6.59
CA TYR A 79 7.20 -8.51 -6.45
C TYR A 79 5.81 -8.81 -5.92
N ARG A 80 5.29 -9.95 -6.26
CA ARG A 80 4.04 -10.43 -5.70
C ARG A 80 4.40 -11.83 -5.25
N GLY A 81 4.66 -11.98 -3.99
CA GLY A 81 5.12 -13.24 -3.47
C GLY A 81 6.57 -13.33 -3.91
N VAL A 82 6.95 -14.36 -4.57
CA VAL A 82 8.31 -14.50 -5.02
C VAL A 82 8.45 -14.16 -6.49
N GLU A 83 7.37 -13.78 -7.10
CA GLU A 83 7.42 -13.50 -8.52
C GLU A 83 7.69 -12.03 -8.81
N LYS A 84 8.62 -11.74 -9.67
CA LYS A 84 8.92 -10.36 -10.00
C LYS A 84 7.90 -9.90 -11.02
N ILE A 85 7.20 -8.83 -10.71
CA ILE A 85 6.17 -8.31 -11.57
C ILE A 85 6.72 -7.27 -12.53
N GLY A 86 7.68 -6.50 -12.09
CA GLY A 86 8.24 -5.48 -12.96
C GLY A 86 9.27 -4.61 -12.26
N THR A 87 9.63 -3.52 -12.89
CA THR A 87 10.64 -2.61 -12.36
C THR A 87 10.10 -1.19 -12.47
N VAL A 88 10.36 -0.38 -11.46
CA VAL A 88 9.89 0.99 -11.45
C VAL A 88 11.04 1.93 -11.11
N ILE A 89 10.87 3.22 -11.38
CA ILE A 89 11.89 4.18 -11.03
C ILE A 89 11.21 5.26 -10.19
N LEU A 90 11.81 5.64 -9.07
CA LEU A 90 11.22 6.60 -8.19
C LEU A 90 11.34 7.99 -8.78
N VAL A 91 10.26 8.70 -8.86
CA VAL A 91 10.26 10.04 -9.43
C VAL A 91 9.89 11.12 -8.43
N ALA A 92 9.38 10.74 -7.29
CA ALA A 92 9.05 11.72 -6.26
C ALA A 92 9.05 11.02 -4.91
N THR A 93 9.61 11.64 -3.91
CA THR A 93 9.60 11.01 -2.59
C THR A 93 9.36 12.06 -1.52
N GLU A 94 8.72 11.62 -0.46
CA GLU A 94 8.53 12.44 0.68
C GLU A 94 9.00 11.57 1.83
N GLN A 95 8.88 12.02 3.03
CA GLN A 95 9.39 11.28 4.15
C GLN A 95 8.81 9.86 4.22
N TYR A 96 7.52 9.73 4.15
CA TYR A 96 6.89 8.42 4.27
C TYR A 96 6.06 7.98 3.08
N GLN A 97 6.25 8.58 1.96
CA GLN A 97 5.52 8.20 0.78
C GLN A 97 6.36 8.45 -0.43
N SER A 98 6.07 7.80 -1.52
CA SER A 98 6.81 8.06 -2.74
C SER A 98 5.96 7.65 -3.95
N ALA A 99 6.42 8.04 -5.10
CA ALA A 99 5.73 7.72 -6.34
C ALA A 99 6.78 7.25 -7.35
N ALA A 100 6.40 6.33 -8.16
CA ALA A 100 7.32 5.76 -9.14
C ALA A 100 6.63 5.53 -10.48
N LEU A 101 7.40 5.44 -11.51
CA LEU A 101 6.87 5.18 -12.84
C LEU A 101 7.33 3.79 -13.24
N ILE A 102 6.56 3.13 -14.05
CA ILE A 102 6.88 1.78 -14.44
C ILE A 102 7.87 1.79 -15.58
N LEU A 103 8.97 1.11 -15.42
CA LEU A 103 9.96 1.02 -16.46
C LEU A 103 9.71 -0.22 -17.31
N GLU A 104 9.32 -1.28 -16.70
CA GLU A 104 9.00 -2.48 -17.45
C GLU A 104 8.15 -3.44 -16.65
N LEU A 105 7.38 -4.25 -17.30
CA LEU A 105 6.53 -5.22 -16.65
C LEU A 105 6.84 -6.58 -17.28
N ASN A 106 6.73 -7.59 -16.47
CA ASN A 106 7.02 -8.91 -16.98
C ASN A 106 5.80 -9.44 -17.68
N GLU A 107 6.00 -9.84 -18.92
CA GLU A 107 4.90 -10.39 -19.64
C GLU A 107 3.60 -9.66 -19.48
N SER A 108 2.61 -10.27 -19.11
CA SER A 108 1.34 -9.61 -19.01
C SER A 108 1.03 -9.16 -17.60
N ARG A 109 2.02 -9.04 -16.78
CA ARG A 109 1.75 -8.68 -15.41
C ARG A 109 1.41 -7.22 -15.24
N VAL A 110 0.72 -6.93 -14.17
CA VAL A 110 0.32 -5.56 -13.89
C VAL A 110 0.59 -5.31 -12.42
N ILE A 111 1.11 -4.17 -12.05
CA ILE A 111 1.39 -3.86 -10.66
C ILE A 111 0.08 -3.50 -9.97
N GLU A 112 -0.14 -4.03 -8.79
CA GLU A 112 -1.36 -3.76 -8.05
C GLU A 112 -1.09 -3.39 -6.60
N ALA A 113 -2.07 -2.84 -5.95
CA ALA A 113 -1.93 -2.46 -4.55
C ALA A 113 -1.58 -3.71 -3.76
N GLY A 114 -0.70 -3.59 -2.85
CA GLY A 114 -0.29 -4.73 -2.04
C GLY A 114 1.00 -5.38 -2.53
N ASP A 115 1.45 -5.04 -3.71
CA ASP A 115 2.66 -5.64 -4.22
C ASP A 115 3.84 -5.08 -3.42
N TYR A 116 4.91 -5.83 -3.35
CA TYR A 116 6.07 -5.47 -2.56
C TYR A 116 7.13 -4.84 -3.46
N VAL A 117 7.71 -3.76 -3.03
CA VAL A 117 8.71 -3.05 -3.81
C VAL A 117 10.02 -3.04 -3.05
N GLN A 118 11.10 -3.36 -3.71
CA GLN A 118 12.39 -3.31 -3.07
C GLN A 118 13.41 -2.64 -3.97
N LEU A 119 14.19 -1.74 -3.40
CA LEU A 119 15.17 -1.01 -4.18
C LEU A 119 16.20 -1.96 -4.76
N ASN A 120 16.64 -1.66 -5.95
CA ASN A 120 17.65 -2.46 -6.58
C ASN A 120 18.97 -1.85 -6.15
N THR A 121 19.59 -2.44 -5.18
CA THR A 121 20.81 -1.85 -4.73
C THR A 121 21.94 -2.40 -5.54
N PHE A 122 22.90 -1.60 -5.77
CA PHE A 122 23.92 -2.04 -6.52
C PHE A 122 24.97 -2.44 -5.66
N ARG A 123 25.44 -3.44 -5.70
CA ARG A 123 26.37 -3.80 -4.86
C ARG A 123 27.53 -3.81 -5.54
N ASN A 124 27.79 -3.58 -6.44
CA ASN A 124 28.88 -3.49 -7.03
C ASN A 124 29.86 -4.11 -6.54
N SER A 125 29.86 -4.53 -6.20
CA SER A 125 30.71 -5.15 -5.57
C SER A 125 31.19 -5.71 -6.02
#